data_1ecb2669530ee999df163dc22b38f43a
#
_entry.id   1ecb2669530ee999df163dc22b38f43a
#
_cell.length_a   1.000
_cell.length_b   1.000
_cell.length_c   1.000
_cell.angle_alpha   90.00
_cell.angle_beta   90.00
_cell.angle_gamma   90.00
#
_symmetry.space_group_name_H-M   'P 1'
#
loop_
_entity.id
_entity.type
_entity.pdbx_description
1 polymer ?
#
loop_
_entity_poly.entity_id
_entity_poly.type
_entity_poly.pdbx_seq_one_letter_code
_entity_poly.pdbx_strand_id
1 'polypeptide(L)'
;MKPARNLIVNADDYGLTAGVSRGILDSHRRGIVTSTTLLVNRPVDPALIDALKASGMGVGLHMNLTLGPPVAPAKRVGSLLDAEGKFTRDAREAAQRARPDEARIELGMQIDEFRKIMGRFPTHLDSHHHVGRHEPILDLVLDFARAIKVPVRTQDAEVRAAARKLSLKTPDHFMGESGPDAYWSSERVLAHLRELPGGVTEFMTHPGYFDDDLAYSRYGRQRDTELAGLTDPEARVLIEREGIRLIHFGDL
;
A
#
# COMPACT_ATOMS: atom_id res chain seq x y z
N MET A 1 -30.24 -13.87 -1.19
CA MET A 1 -29.51 -12.91 -0.33
C MET A 1 -28.45 -12.23 -1.17
N LYS A 2 -28.30 -10.91 -1.11
CA LYS A 2 -27.14 -10.24 -1.74
C LYS A 2 -25.86 -10.77 -1.11
N PRO A 3 -24.78 -11.02 -1.88
CA PRO A 3 -23.50 -11.45 -1.32
C PRO A 3 -22.96 -10.38 -0.37
N ALA A 4 -22.27 -10.81 0.69
CA ALA A 4 -21.64 -9.87 1.63
C ALA A 4 -20.65 -8.98 0.88
N ARG A 5 -20.64 -7.67 1.20
CA ARG A 5 -19.74 -6.68 0.61
C ARG A 5 -18.77 -6.23 1.68
N ASN A 6 -17.50 -6.60 1.54
CA ASN A 6 -16.44 -6.20 2.45
C ASN A 6 -15.51 -5.24 1.71
N LEU A 7 -15.11 -4.16 2.38
CA LEU A 7 -14.26 -3.13 1.81
C LEU A 7 -13.01 -2.93 2.67
N ILE A 8 -11.85 -3.05 2.03
CA ILE A 8 -10.56 -2.61 2.53
C ILE A 8 -10.24 -1.28 1.87
N VAL A 9 -10.04 -0.23 2.64
CA VAL A 9 -9.53 1.05 2.13
C VAL A 9 -8.09 1.18 2.58
N ASN A 10 -7.14 0.89 1.66
CA ASN A 10 -5.72 0.93 1.96
C ASN A 10 -5.12 2.26 1.52
N ALA A 11 -4.53 2.99 2.46
CA ALA A 11 -3.77 4.20 2.20
C ALA A 11 -2.29 3.85 2.05
N ASP A 12 -1.78 3.99 0.83
CA ASP A 12 -0.40 3.71 0.50
C ASP A 12 0.56 4.81 1.00
N ASP A 13 1.84 4.48 1.10
CA ASP A 13 2.95 5.43 1.30
C ASP A 13 3.08 6.02 2.72
N TYR A 14 2.64 5.37 3.78
CA TYR A 14 2.97 5.83 5.13
C TYR A 14 4.50 5.91 5.31
N GLY A 15 4.99 7.05 5.79
CA GLY A 15 6.43 7.31 5.90
C GLY A 15 7.05 7.97 4.67
N LEU A 16 6.29 8.24 3.61
CA LEU A 16 6.78 8.96 2.43
C LEU A 16 7.21 10.39 2.80
N THR A 17 6.33 11.13 3.48
CA THR A 17 6.60 12.39 4.15
C THR A 17 5.79 12.51 5.44
N ALA A 18 6.07 13.51 6.26
CA ALA A 18 5.30 13.77 7.46
C ALA A 18 3.86 14.20 7.14
N GLY A 19 3.65 14.98 6.08
CA GLY A 19 2.33 15.39 5.61
C GLY A 19 1.50 14.21 5.14
N VAL A 20 2.07 13.30 4.35
CA VAL A 20 1.41 12.07 3.90
C VAL A 20 1.00 11.22 5.12
N SER A 21 1.91 10.97 6.03
CA SER A 21 1.63 10.15 7.23
C SER A 21 0.51 10.74 8.10
N ARG A 22 0.51 12.07 8.32
CA ARG A 22 -0.58 12.76 9.03
C ARG A 22 -1.92 12.65 8.31
N GLY A 23 -1.94 12.86 6.99
CA GLY A 23 -3.16 12.73 6.19
C GLY A 23 -3.74 11.32 6.23
N ILE A 24 -2.90 10.28 6.21
CA ILE A 24 -3.33 8.88 6.38
C ILE A 24 -3.97 8.66 7.75
N LEU A 25 -3.35 9.13 8.83
CA LEU A 25 -3.92 9.03 10.18
C LEU A 25 -5.27 9.75 10.27
N ASP A 26 -5.41 10.92 9.66
CA ASP A 26 -6.64 11.68 9.66
C ASP A 26 -7.72 11.02 8.80
N SER A 27 -7.36 10.44 7.65
CA SER A 27 -8.32 9.70 6.82
C SER A 27 -8.83 8.41 7.49
N HIS A 28 -8.07 7.83 8.40
CA HIS A 28 -8.55 6.76 9.26
C HIS A 28 -9.47 7.28 10.38
N ARG A 29 -9.03 8.28 11.13
CA ARG A 29 -9.79 8.80 12.29
C ARG A 29 -11.14 9.39 11.90
N ARG A 30 -11.21 10.15 10.80
CA ARG A 30 -12.38 10.92 10.38
C ARG A 30 -13.10 10.32 9.19
N GLY A 31 -12.43 9.45 8.43
CA GLY A 31 -12.90 8.89 7.17
C GLY A 31 -13.08 7.37 7.20
N ILE A 32 -12.85 6.75 6.07
CA ILE A 32 -13.15 5.34 5.82
C ILE A 32 -11.90 4.46 5.66
N VAL A 33 -10.69 5.00 5.81
CA VAL A 33 -9.44 4.23 5.70
C VAL A 33 -9.33 3.21 6.83
N THR A 34 -9.03 1.96 6.48
CA THR A 34 -8.94 0.83 7.41
C THR A 34 -7.56 0.19 7.45
N SER A 35 -6.75 0.43 6.41
CA SER A 35 -5.43 -0.17 6.23
C SER A 35 -4.45 0.87 5.70
N THR A 36 -3.16 0.65 5.94
CA THR A 36 -2.09 1.44 5.33
C THR A 36 -0.86 0.58 5.11
N THR A 37 0.05 1.01 4.23
CA THR A 37 1.34 0.35 4.02
C THR A 37 2.51 1.28 4.28
N LEU A 38 3.48 0.78 5.08
CA LEU A 38 4.63 1.53 5.58
C LEU A 38 5.84 1.34 4.66
N LEU A 39 6.45 2.45 4.24
CA LEU A 39 7.78 2.51 3.63
C LEU A 39 8.85 2.49 4.72
N VAL A 40 9.68 1.44 4.76
CA VAL A 40 10.68 1.25 5.84
C VAL A 40 12.08 1.73 5.49
N ASN A 41 12.33 2.05 4.23
CA ASN A 41 13.62 2.54 3.74
C ASN A 41 13.77 4.07 3.83
N ARG A 42 12.90 4.72 4.58
CA ARG A 42 12.93 6.17 4.84
C ARG A 42 12.79 6.44 6.32
N PRO A 43 13.46 7.50 6.84
CA PRO A 43 13.25 7.89 8.23
C PRO A 43 11.82 8.40 8.44
N VAL A 44 11.18 7.94 9.49
CA VAL A 44 9.85 8.40 9.91
C VAL A 44 9.95 8.94 11.32
N ASP A 45 9.30 10.07 11.59
CA ASP A 45 9.22 10.63 12.94
C ASP A 45 8.70 9.57 13.93
N PRO A 46 9.42 9.29 15.03
CA PRO A 46 8.97 8.33 16.04
C PRO A 46 7.56 8.57 16.55
N ALA A 47 7.14 9.84 16.70
CA ALA A 47 5.77 10.17 17.12
C ALA A 47 4.71 9.71 16.10
N LEU A 48 5.03 9.75 14.79
CA LEU A 48 4.15 9.22 13.74
C LEU A 48 4.12 7.69 13.77
N ILE A 49 5.24 7.03 14.06
CA ILE A 49 5.27 5.57 14.25
C ILE A 49 4.41 5.16 15.46
N ASP A 50 4.53 5.87 16.58
CA ASP A 50 3.72 5.59 17.77
C ASP A 50 2.23 5.81 17.50
N ALA A 51 1.87 6.89 16.80
CA ALA A 51 0.51 7.15 16.36
C ALA A 51 -0.02 6.05 15.42
N LEU A 52 0.81 5.53 14.51
CA LEU A 52 0.46 4.42 13.62
C LEU A 52 0.20 3.14 14.42
N LYS A 53 1.08 2.79 15.38
CA LYS A 53 0.91 1.63 16.25
C LYS A 53 -0.38 1.69 17.07
N ALA A 54 -0.75 2.89 17.52
CA ALA A 54 -1.95 3.13 18.34
C ALA A 54 -3.25 3.26 17.51
N SER A 55 -3.18 3.34 16.18
CA SER A 55 -4.32 3.70 15.34
C SER A 55 -5.40 2.63 15.26
N GLY A 56 -5.05 1.36 15.42
CA GLY A 56 -5.95 0.22 15.16
C GLY A 56 -6.08 -0.17 13.68
N MET A 57 -5.41 0.55 12.75
CA MET A 57 -5.37 0.15 11.33
C MET A 57 -4.64 -1.17 11.12
N GLY A 58 -5.02 -1.89 10.06
CA GLY A 58 -4.14 -2.89 9.45
C GLY A 58 -2.90 -2.21 8.87
N VAL A 59 -1.70 -2.62 9.31
CA VAL A 59 -0.46 -2.03 8.79
C VAL A 59 0.33 -3.09 8.02
N GLY A 60 0.42 -2.89 6.71
CA GLY A 60 1.22 -3.69 5.78
C GLY A 60 2.61 -3.11 5.54
N LEU A 61 3.45 -3.88 4.86
CA LEU A 61 4.73 -3.42 4.34
C LEU A 61 4.58 -2.99 2.89
N HIS A 62 4.91 -1.73 2.58
CA HIS A 62 5.01 -1.23 1.22
C HIS A 62 6.38 -1.57 0.65
N MET A 63 6.52 -2.78 0.07
CA MET A 63 7.79 -3.25 -0.51
C MET A 63 8.26 -2.29 -1.59
N ASN A 64 9.48 -1.81 -1.48
CA ASN A 64 9.95 -0.72 -2.30
C ASN A 64 11.29 -1.05 -2.98
N LEU A 65 11.29 -1.01 -4.31
CA LEU A 65 12.49 -1.11 -5.16
C LEU A 65 12.54 0.06 -6.17
N THR A 66 11.77 1.15 -5.90
CA THR A 66 11.57 2.23 -6.87
C THR A 66 11.74 3.63 -6.31
N LEU A 67 12.10 3.76 -5.02
CA LEU A 67 12.25 5.09 -4.40
C LEU A 67 13.27 5.08 -3.26
N GLY A 68 14.25 5.97 -3.33
CA GLY A 68 15.22 6.20 -2.27
C GLY A 68 16.34 5.15 -2.20
N PRO A 69 17.10 5.12 -1.10
CA PRO A 69 18.18 4.15 -0.90
C PRO A 69 17.63 2.79 -0.46
N PRO A 70 18.41 1.69 -0.63
CA PRO A 70 18.06 0.38 -0.10
C PRO A 70 18.19 0.33 1.45
N VAL A 71 17.50 -0.64 2.06
CA VAL A 71 17.74 -1.05 3.46
C VAL A 71 18.99 -1.93 3.55
N ALA A 72 19.20 -2.77 2.56
CA ALA A 72 20.39 -3.62 2.48
C ALA A 72 21.66 -2.79 2.19
N PRO A 73 22.85 -3.25 2.61
CA PRO A 73 24.11 -2.65 2.17
C PRO A 73 24.19 -2.61 0.64
N ALA A 74 24.43 -1.43 0.06
CA ALA A 74 24.40 -1.19 -1.39
C ALA A 74 25.26 -2.20 -2.19
N LYS A 75 26.43 -2.62 -1.65
CA LYS A 75 27.31 -3.63 -2.27
C LYS A 75 26.66 -5.02 -2.46
N ARG A 76 25.55 -5.29 -1.76
CA ARG A 76 24.82 -6.57 -1.83
C ARG A 76 23.65 -6.55 -2.79
N VAL A 77 23.26 -5.37 -3.28
CA VAL A 77 22.02 -5.14 -4.06
C VAL A 77 22.27 -4.22 -5.25
N GLY A 78 23.48 -4.27 -5.81
CA GLY A 78 23.94 -3.35 -6.85
C GLY A 78 23.08 -3.33 -8.11
N SER A 79 22.45 -4.47 -8.50
CA SER A 79 21.57 -4.52 -9.67
C SER A 79 20.29 -3.71 -9.50
N LEU A 80 19.90 -3.40 -8.26
CA LEU A 80 18.70 -2.63 -7.95
C LEU A 80 18.94 -1.12 -7.98
N LEU A 81 20.21 -0.68 -8.08
CA LEU A 81 20.59 0.70 -7.82
C LEU A 81 21.07 1.40 -9.10
N ASP A 82 20.84 2.70 -9.16
CA ASP A 82 21.46 3.63 -10.10
C ASP A 82 22.88 4.03 -9.66
N ALA A 83 23.51 4.93 -10.42
CA ALA A 83 24.86 5.42 -10.14
C ALA A 83 24.96 6.21 -8.82
N GLU A 84 23.85 6.75 -8.34
CA GLU A 84 23.73 7.51 -7.08
C GLU A 84 23.46 6.59 -5.88
N GLY A 85 23.37 5.28 -6.09
CA GLY A 85 23.09 4.30 -5.03
C GLY A 85 21.63 4.28 -4.58
N LYS A 86 20.69 4.68 -5.45
CA LYS A 86 19.25 4.72 -5.20
C LYS A 86 18.50 3.81 -6.16
N PHE A 87 17.30 3.43 -5.81
CA PHE A 87 16.39 2.71 -6.69
C PHE A 87 15.95 3.57 -7.88
N THR A 88 15.80 2.96 -9.07
CA THR A 88 15.19 3.62 -10.25
C THR A 88 13.69 3.80 -10.03
N ARG A 89 13.11 4.90 -10.57
CA ARG A 89 11.69 5.22 -10.36
C ARG A 89 10.73 4.45 -11.28
N ASP A 90 11.22 3.83 -12.32
CA ASP A 90 10.40 3.02 -13.21
C ASP A 90 10.31 1.58 -12.70
N ALA A 91 9.09 1.12 -12.39
CA ALA A 91 8.85 -0.19 -11.80
C ALA A 91 9.20 -1.34 -12.75
N ARG A 92 8.99 -1.17 -14.06
CA ARG A 92 9.33 -2.19 -15.06
C ARG A 92 10.85 -2.27 -15.24
N GLU A 93 11.51 -1.13 -15.32
CA GLU A 93 12.98 -1.09 -15.38
C GLU A 93 13.59 -1.68 -14.11
N ALA A 94 13.08 -1.31 -12.92
CA ALA A 94 13.52 -1.88 -11.65
C ALA A 94 13.44 -3.41 -11.65
N ALA A 95 12.31 -3.97 -12.08
CA ALA A 95 12.12 -5.41 -12.15
C ALA A 95 13.03 -6.07 -13.20
N GLN A 96 13.20 -5.48 -14.38
CA GLN A 96 14.06 -6.03 -15.46
C GLN A 96 15.54 -6.05 -15.08
N ARG A 97 16.01 -5.06 -14.33
CA ARG A 97 17.42 -4.97 -13.87
C ARG A 97 17.70 -5.86 -12.66
N ALA A 98 16.67 -6.17 -11.88
CA ALA A 98 16.81 -6.87 -10.62
C ALA A 98 17.35 -8.29 -10.80
N ARG A 99 18.46 -8.59 -10.15
CA ARG A 99 18.88 -9.96 -9.93
C ARG A 99 18.03 -10.55 -8.80
N PRO A 100 17.42 -11.72 -9.00
CA PRO A 100 16.49 -12.29 -7.99
C PRO A 100 17.12 -12.49 -6.60
N ASP A 101 18.39 -12.87 -6.54
CA ASP A 101 19.13 -13.02 -5.29
C ASP A 101 19.33 -11.70 -4.55
N GLU A 102 19.65 -10.63 -5.25
CA GLU A 102 19.81 -9.28 -4.68
C GLU A 102 18.45 -8.68 -4.26
N ALA A 103 17.41 -8.84 -5.08
CA ALA A 103 16.06 -8.43 -4.72
C ALA A 103 15.53 -9.19 -3.48
N ARG A 104 15.79 -10.48 -3.37
CA ARG A 104 15.43 -11.28 -2.18
C ARG A 104 16.13 -10.77 -0.93
N ILE A 105 17.40 -10.37 -1.04
CA ILE A 105 18.13 -9.78 0.09
C ILE A 105 17.47 -8.48 0.53
N GLU A 106 17.19 -7.57 -0.39
CA GLU A 106 16.58 -6.28 -0.08
C GLU A 106 15.19 -6.43 0.55
N LEU A 107 14.30 -7.17 -0.12
CA LEU A 107 12.93 -7.36 0.38
C LEU A 107 12.89 -8.08 1.72
N GLY A 108 13.79 -9.04 1.95
CA GLY A 108 13.93 -9.70 3.26
C GLY A 108 14.36 -8.71 4.34
N MET A 109 15.32 -7.83 4.04
CA MET A 109 15.75 -6.79 4.98
C MET A 109 14.66 -5.73 5.24
N GLN A 110 13.81 -5.43 4.26
CA GLN A 110 12.65 -4.56 4.48
C GLN A 110 11.63 -5.20 5.44
N ILE A 111 11.39 -6.51 5.35
CA ILE A 111 10.54 -7.24 6.33
C ILE A 111 11.15 -7.18 7.73
N ASP A 112 12.45 -7.39 7.85
CA ASP A 112 13.13 -7.33 9.15
C ASP A 112 13.11 -5.91 9.74
N GLU A 113 13.29 -4.89 8.92
CA GLU A 113 13.21 -3.50 9.36
C GLU A 113 11.78 -3.13 9.79
N PHE A 114 10.75 -3.56 9.02
CA PHE A 114 9.36 -3.41 9.43
C PHE A 114 9.12 -4.03 10.83
N ARG A 115 9.62 -5.24 11.06
CA ARG A 115 9.49 -5.92 12.36
C ARG A 115 10.17 -5.15 13.50
N LYS A 116 11.32 -4.56 13.26
CA LYS A 116 12.01 -3.72 14.26
C LYS A 116 11.18 -2.47 14.59
N ILE A 117 10.65 -1.79 13.55
CA ILE A 117 9.85 -0.58 13.70
C ILE A 117 8.52 -0.91 14.40
N MET A 118 7.78 -1.91 13.93
CA MET A 118 6.40 -2.17 14.36
C MET A 118 6.30 -3.18 15.52
N GLY A 119 7.36 -3.95 15.82
CA GLY A 119 7.35 -5.00 16.83
C GLY A 119 6.57 -6.27 16.43
N ARG A 120 6.08 -6.35 15.19
CA ARG A 120 5.26 -7.45 14.66
C ARG A 120 5.45 -7.61 13.16
N PHE A 121 4.99 -8.71 12.58
CA PHE A 121 4.90 -8.84 11.13
C PHE A 121 3.84 -7.90 10.54
N PRO A 122 3.98 -7.51 9.25
CA PRO A 122 2.95 -6.74 8.56
C PRO A 122 1.64 -7.53 8.46
N THR A 123 0.51 -6.82 8.36
CA THR A 123 -0.79 -7.47 8.14
C THR A 123 -0.96 -7.96 6.70
N HIS A 124 -0.18 -7.43 5.77
CA HIS A 124 -0.18 -7.80 4.35
C HIS A 124 1.08 -7.25 3.66
N LEU A 125 1.30 -7.68 2.44
CA LEU A 125 2.34 -7.16 1.55
C LEU A 125 1.71 -6.52 0.32
N ASP A 126 2.25 -5.37 -0.07
CA ASP A 126 2.03 -4.73 -1.36
C ASP A 126 3.34 -4.11 -1.86
N SER A 127 3.33 -3.27 -2.90
CA SER A 127 4.57 -2.69 -3.40
C SER A 127 4.41 -1.32 -4.02
N HIS A 128 5.37 -0.44 -3.72
CA HIS A 128 5.46 0.92 -4.27
C HIS A 128 5.58 0.89 -5.79
N HIS A 129 4.85 1.77 -6.48
CA HIS A 129 4.73 1.80 -7.94
C HIS A 129 4.36 0.44 -8.56
N HIS A 130 3.74 -0.46 -7.78
CA HIS A 130 3.34 -1.81 -8.21
C HIS A 130 4.50 -2.66 -8.77
N VAL A 131 5.74 -2.45 -8.32
CA VAL A 131 6.89 -3.21 -8.79
C VAL A 131 6.72 -4.72 -8.58
N GLY A 132 6.00 -5.11 -7.53
CA GLY A 132 5.67 -6.50 -7.21
C GLY A 132 4.70 -7.21 -8.17
N ARG A 133 4.22 -6.55 -9.23
CA ARG A 133 3.44 -7.22 -10.30
C ARG A 133 4.30 -7.66 -11.50
N HIS A 134 5.58 -7.34 -11.48
CA HIS A 134 6.53 -7.67 -12.56
C HIS A 134 7.50 -8.76 -12.12
N GLU A 135 7.71 -9.76 -13.00
CA GLU A 135 8.76 -10.75 -12.77
C GLU A 135 10.17 -10.13 -12.86
N PRO A 136 11.13 -10.59 -12.06
CA PRO A 136 11.03 -11.70 -11.06
C PRO A 136 10.53 -11.25 -9.67
N ILE A 137 10.11 -10.01 -9.51
CA ILE A 137 9.73 -9.46 -8.19
C ILE A 137 8.41 -10.06 -7.69
N LEU A 138 7.48 -10.37 -8.61
CA LEU A 138 6.20 -11.00 -8.27
C LEU A 138 6.41 -12.31 -7.50
N ASP A 139 7.24 -13.20 -8.01
CA ASP A 139 7.52 -14.47 -7.34
C ASP A 139 8.09 -14.27 -5.93
N LEU A 140 8.97 -13.28 -5.76
CA LEU A 140 9.56 -12.98 -4.46
C LEU A 140 8.53 -12.44 -3.46
N VAL A 141 7.64 -11.56 -3.89
CA VAL A 141 6.55 -11.02 -3.04
C VAL A 141 5.63 -12.15 -2.59
N LEU A 142 5.22 -13.03 -3.51
CA LEU A 142 4.36 -14.16 -3.20
C LEU A 142 5.05 -15.17 -2.27
N ASP A 143 6.33 -15.46 -2.49
CA ASP A 143 7.14 -16.33 -1.62
C ASP A 143 7.23 -15.77 -0.19
N PHE A 144 7.52 -14.47 -0.04
CA PHE A 144 7.58 -13.82 1.27
C PHE A 144 6.21 -13.83 1.95
N ALA A 145 5.14 -13.46 1.23
CA ALA A 145 3.78 -13.48 1.79
C ALA A 145 3.42 -14.88 2.33
N ARG A 146 3.76 -15.93 1.58
CA ARG A 146 3.56 -17.33 1.99
C ARG A 146 4.41 -17.68 3.21
N ALA A 147 5.69 -17.29 3.22
CA ALA A 147 6.62 -17.60 4.30
C ALA A 147 6.19 -17.00 5.64
N ILE A 148 5.71 -15.74 5.64
CA ILE A 148 5.24 -15.05 6.84
C ILE A 148 3.71 -15.17 7.05
N LYS A 149 3.01 -15.89 6.17
CA LYS A 149 1.56 -16.22 6.25
C LYS A 149 0.67 -14.98 6.31
N VAL A 150 0.89 -14.03 5.43
CA VAL A 150 0.08 -12.81 5.33
C VAL A 150 -0.60 -12.68 3.97
N PRO A 151 -1.74 -11.98 3.88
CA PRO A 151 -2.36 -11.61 2.62
C PRO A 151 -1.44 -10.77 1.73
N VAL A 152 -1.77 -10.73 0.44
CA VAL A 152 -1.07 -9.92 -0.55
C VAL A 152 -2.05 -9.13 -1.40
N ARG A 153 -1.70 -7.88 -1.76
CA ARG A 153 -2.41 -7.10 -2.77
C ARG A 153 -2.26 -7.73 -4.15
N THR A 154 -3.36 -7.78 -4.90
CA THR A 154 -3.35 -8.19 -6.31
C THR A 154 -4.16 -7.21 -7.15
N GLN A 155 -3.52 -6.59 -8.12
CA GLN A 155 -4.11 -5.52 -8.93
C GLN A 155 -4.95 -6.04 -10.10
N ASP A 156 -4.63 -7.22 -10.62
CA ASP A 156 -5.27 -7.80 -11.80
C ASP A 156 -5.56 -9.30 -11.62
N ALA A 157 -6.25 -9.87 -12.61
CA ALA A 157 -6.67 -11.26 -12.56
C ALA A 157 -5.51 -12.26 -12.59
N GLU A 158 -4.42 -11.95 -13.29
CA GLU A 158 -3.25 -12.84 -13.43
C GLU A 158 -2.49 -12.93 -12.11
N VAL A 159 -2.17 -11.78 -11.50
CA VAL A 159 -1.52 -11.72 -10.18
C VAL A 159 -2.40 -12.38 -9.12
N ARG A 160 -3.73 -12.17 -9.18
CA ARG A 160 -4.68 -12.82 -8.26
C ARG A 160 -4.70 -14.33 -8.41
N ALA A 161 -4.68 -14.84 -9.64
CA ALA A 161 -4.62 -16.27 -9.91
C ALA A 161 -3.31 -16.88 -9.40
N ALA A 162 -2.16 -16.21 -9.59
CA ALA A 162 -0.86 -16.64 -9.06
C ALA A 162 -0.87 -16.72 -7.53
N ALA A 163 -1.37 -15.69 -6.84
CA ALA A 163 -1.49 -15.66 -5.39
C ALA A 163 -2.40 -16.80 -4.86
N ARG A 164 -3.57 -16.99 -5.48
CA ARG A 164 -4.52 -18.05 -5.10
C ARG A 164 -3.98 -19.46 -5.34
N LYS A 165 -3.19 -19.67 -6.39
CA LYS A 165 -2.50 -20.94 -6.65
C LYS A 165 -1.55 -21.33 -5.51
N LEU A 166 -0.99 -20.34 -4.81
CA LEU A 166 -0.17 -20.52 -3.62
C LEU A 166 -0.98 -20.51 -2.31
N SER A 167 -2.32 -20.55 -2.40
CA SER A 167 -3.24 -20.45 -1.24
C SER A 167 -3.10 -19.17 -0.43
N LEU A 168 -2.59 -18.11 -1.04
CA LEU A 168 -2.52 -16.78 -0.42
C LEU A 168 -3.89 -16.12 -0.42
N LYS A 169 -4.22 -15.45 0.67
CA LYS A 169 -5.40 -14.60 0.77
C LYS A 169 -5.17 -13.27 0.07
N THR A 170 -6.18 -12.81 -0.65
CA THR A 170 -6.13 -11.59 -1.44
C THR A 170 -7.55 -11.07 -1.70
N PRO A 171 -7.77 -9.77 -1.88
CA PRO A 171 -9.06 -9.23 -2.29
C PRO A 171 -9.56 -9.81 -3.62
N ASP A 172 -10.88 -9.89 -3.78
CA ASP A 172 -11.52 -10.33 -5.02
C ASP A 172 -11.47 -9.24 -6.10
N HIS A 173 -11.54 -7.99 -5.68
CA HIS A 173 -11.57 -6.82 -6.56
C HIS A 173 -10.55 -5.78 -6.09
N PHE A 174 -9.98 -5.06 -7.05
CA PHE A 174 -9.04 -3.96 -6.82
C PHE A 174 -9.50 -2.72 -7.57
N MET A 175 -9.53 -1.57 -6.91
CA MET A 175 -9.90 -0.27 -7.46
C MET A 175 -8.94 0.79 -6.98
N GLY A 176 -8.56 1.70 -7.87
CA GLY A 176 -7.67 2.82 -7.58
C GLY A 176 -6.55 2.93 -8.59
N GLU A 177 -6.14 4.16 -8.84
CA GLU A 177 -5.07 4.52 -9.76
C GLU A 177 -4.30 5.72 -9.21
N SER A 178 -3.10 5.97 -9.76
CA SER A 178 -2.31 7.18 -9.53
C SER A 178 -1.98 7.81 -10.89
N GLY A 179 -2.86 8.70 -11.34
CA GLY A 179 -2.76 9.39 -12.63
C GLY A 179 -2.42 10.88 -12.47
N PRO A 180 -2.59 11.67 -13.53
CA PRO A 180 -2.41 13.12 -13.47
C PRO A 180 -3.41 13.81 -12.53
N ASP A 181 -4.62 13.24 -12.40
CA ASP A 181 -5.68 13.72 -11.53
C ASP A 181 -5.84 12.82 -10.31
N ALA A 182 -6.41 13.36 -9.22
CA ALA A 182 -6.77 12.58 -8.04
C ALA A 182 -7.85 11.53 -8.41
N TYR A 183 -7.59 10.27 -8.07
CA TYR A 183 -8.56 9.22 -8.38
C TYR A 183 -9.76 9.29 -7.43
N TRP A 184 -9.53 9.42 -6.13
CA TRP A 184 -10.59 9.35 -5.11
C TRP A 184 -11.13 10.74 -4.73
N SER A 185 -11.85 11.41 -5.65
CA SER A 185 -12.72 12.53 -5.27
C SER A 185 -13.93 12.05 -4.45
N SER A 186 -14.58 12.94 -3.67
CA SER A 186 -15.82 12.60 -2.95
C SER A 186 -16.87 11.94 -3.86
N GLU A 187 -17.10 12.52 -5.04
CA GLU A 187 -18.04 11.98 -6.01
C GLU A 187 -17.71 10.53 -6.41
N ARG A 188 -16.43 10.28 -6.71
CA ARG A 188 -16.00 8.94 -7.14
C ARG A 188 -16.04 7.91 -6.00
N VAL A 189 -15.66 8.31 -4.78
CA VAL A 189 -15.82 7.46 -3.58
C VAL A 189 -17.28 7.04 -3.43
N LEU A 190 -18.22 7.97 -3.47
CA LEU A 190 -19.64 7.69 -3.31
C LEU A 190 -20.19 6.84 -4.46
N ALA A 191 -19.75 7.07 -5.69
CA ALA A 191 -20.17 6.25 -6.84
C ALA A 191 -19.73 4.79 -6.67
N HIS A 192 -18.46 4.54 -6.35
CA HIS A 192 -17.93 3.18 -6.15
C HIS A 192 -18.56 2.46 -4.95
N LEU A 193 -18.88 3.18 -3.87
CA LEU A 193 -19.59 2.57 -2.73
C LEU A 193 -20.99 2.08 -3.10
N ARG A 194 -21.72 2.83 -3.96
CA ARG A 194 -23.07 2.41 -4.43
C ARG A 194 -23.01 1.14 -5.28
N GLU A 195 -21.95 1.00 -6.07
CA GLU A 195 -21.77 -0.10 -7.05
C GLU A 195 -20.80 -1.19 -6.54
N LEU A 196 -20.45 -1.17 -5.24
CA LEU A 196 -19.48 -2.09 -4.68
C LEU A 196 -19.90 -3.55 -4.93
N PRO A 197 -19.07 -4.39 -5.59
CA PRO A 197 -19.41 -5.79 -5.86
C PRO A 197 -19.43 -6.62 -4.57
N GLY A 198 -20.05 -7.81 -4.65
CA GLY A 198 -19.98 -8.79 -3.58
C GLY A 198 -18.58 -9.41 -3.45
N GLY A 199 -18.21 -9.83 -2.26
CA GLY A 199 -16.87 -10.31 -1.93
C GLY A 199 -16.05 -9.25 -1.21
N VAL A 200 -14.74 -9.31 -1.35
CA VAL A 200 -13.79 -8.36 -0.77
C VAL A 200 -13.24 -7.44 -1.86
N THR A 201 -13.46 -6.15 -1.71
CA THR A 201 -12.87 -5.12 -2.59
C THR A 201 -11.80 -4.35 -1.84
N GLU A 202 -10.67 -4.10 -2.50
CA GLU A 202 -9.67 -3.13 -2.05
C GLU A 202 -9.83 -1.82 -2.82
N PHE A 203 -9.92 -0.70 -2.08
CA PHE A 203 -9.64 0.63 -2.59
C PHE A 203 -8.19 0.98 -2.26
N MET A 204 -7.31 1.02 -3.27
CA MET A 204 -5.97 1.58 -3.15
C MET A 204 -6.05 3.09 -3.21
N THR A 205 -5.56 3.77 -2.20
CA THR A 205 -5.70 5.23 -2.04
C THR A 205 -4.39 5.88 -1.62
N HIS A 206 -4.26 7.18 -1.89
CA HIS A 206 -3.07 7.95 -1.54
C HIS A 206 -3.43 9.26 -0.82
N PRO A 207 -4.20 9.23 0.29
CA PRO A 207 -4.51 10.46 1.02
C PRO A 207 -3.25 11.05 1.68
N GLY A 208 -3.18 12.36 1.76
CA GLY A 208 -2.06 13.03 2.40
C GLY A 208 -2.24 14.53 2.42
N TYR A 209 -1.53 15.21 3.31
CA TYR A 209 -1.32 16.64 3.19
C TYR A 209 -0.09 16.89 2.31
N PHE A 210 -0.25 17.73 1.29
CA PHE A 210 0.90 18.17 0.50
C PHE A 210 1.86 18.97 1.40
N ASP A 211 3.13 18.63 1.36
CA ASP A 211 4.23 19.36 2.00
C ASP A 211 5.40 19.54 1.01
N ASP A 212 6.36 20.40 1.35
CA ASP A 212 7.47 20.72 0.47
C ASP A 212 8.37 19.49 0.19
N ASP A 213 8.44 18.55 1.12
CA ASP A 213 9.17 17.30 0.96
C ASP A 213 8.55 16.40 -0.11
N LEU A 214 7.31 16.67 -0.52
CA LEU A 214 6.59 15.96 -1.58
C LEU A 214 6.70 16.62 -2.96
N ALA A 215 7.33 17.80 -3.08
CA ALA A 215 7.39 18.58 -4.31
C ALA A 215 8.02 17.85 -5.51
N TYR A 216 8.84 16.81 -5.27
CA TYR A 216 9.41 15.96 -6.32
C TYR A 216 8.41 14.94 -6.90
N SER A 217 7.30 14.70 -6.23
CA SER A 217 6.32 13.66 -6.60
C SER A 217 5.38 14.16 -7.68
N ARG A 218 5.11 13.31 -8.68
CA ARG A 218 4.07 13.57 -9.68
C ARG A 218 2.66 13.44 -9.09
N TYR A 219 2.52 12.69 -7.98
CA TYR A 219 1.27 12.54 -7.22
C TYR A 219 1.41 13.29 -5.89
N GLY A 220 1.31 14.61 -5.95
CA GLY A 220 1.50 15.52 -4.81
C GLY A 220 0.17 16.05 -4.28
N ARG A 221 -0.34 17.14 -4.88
CA ARG A 221 -1.61 17.79 -4.44
C ARG A 221 -2.86 16.94 -4.66
N GLN A 222 -2.81 15.94 -5.51
CA GLN A 222 -3.88 14.95 -5.66
C GLN A 222 -4.22 14.28 -4.32
N ARG A 223 -3.23 14.16 -3.42
CA ARG A 223 -3.40 13.55 -2.10
C ARG A 223 -4.33 14.35 -1.18
N ASP A 224 -4.31 15.68 -1.28
CA ASP A 224 -5.27 16.53 -0.52
C ASP A 224 -6.71 16.27 -0.99
N THR A 225 -6.91 16.07 -2.30
CA THR A 225 -8.23 15.74 -2.86
C THR A 225 -8.69 14.35 -2.42
N GLU A 226 -7.79 13.34 -2.44
CA GLU A 226 -8.13 12.01 -1.94
C GLU A 226 -8.42 12.01 -0.45
N LEU A 227 -7.66 12.76 0.35
CA LEU A 227 -7.94 12.93 1.77
C LEU A 227 -9.35 13.50 1.98
N ALA A 228 -9.73 14.54 1.23
CA ALA A 228 -11.06 15.12 1.31
C ALA A 228 -12.14 14.10 0.92
N GLY A 229 -11.95 13.36 -0.17
CA GLY A 229 -12.90 12.33 -0.62
C GLY A 229 -13.07 11.19 0.40
N LEU A 230 -11.98 10.71 0.98
CA LEU A 230 -12.00 9.62 1.95
C LEU A 230 -12.49 10.04 3.34
N THR A 231 -12.51 11.34 3.64
CA THR A 231 -13.06 11.92 4.88
C THR A 231 -14.43 12.54 4.71
N ASP A 232 -15.04 12.41 3.53
CA ASP A 232 -16.40 12.88 3.28
C ASP A 232 -17.39 12.17 4.23
N PRO A 233 -18.15 12.90 5.06
CA PRO A 233 -19.09 12.30 5.99
C PRO A 233 -20.16 11.42 5.31
N GLU A 234 -20.54 11.75 4.06
CA GLU A 234 -21.54 10.98 3.32
C GLU A 234 -21.03 9.56 3.00
N ALA A 235 -19.71 9.36 2.87
CA ALA A 235 -19.15 8.04 2.62
C ALA A 235 -19.47 7.05 3.77
N ARG A 236 -19.35 7.48 5.03
CA ARG A 236 -19.71 6.63 6.19
C ARG A 236 -21.22 6.33 6.24
N VAL A 237 -22.05 7.34 6.02
CA VAL A 237 -23.51 7.18 5.97
C VAL A 237 -23.90 6.17 4.86
N LEU A 238 -23.25 6.27 3.71
CA LEU A 238 -23.51 5.38 2.59
C LEU A 238 -23.08 3.93 2.89
N ILE A 239 -21.90 3.74 3.51
CA ILE A 239 -21.39 2.44 3.94
C ILE A 239 -22.39 1.74 4.86
N GLU A 240 -22.92 2.45 5.86
CA GLU A 240 -23.93 1.93 6.80
C GLU A 240 -25.23 1.58 6.07
N ARG A 241 -25.75 2.52 5.26
CA ARG A 241 -27.00 2.32 4.49
C ARG A 241 -26.91 1.15 3.52
N GLU A 242 -25.78 0.96 2.86
CA GLU A 242 -25.55 -0.10 1.91
C GLU A 242 -25.14 -1.44 2.55
N GLY A 243 -24.96 -1.49 3.88
CA GLY A 243 -24.54 -2.66 4.62
C GLY A 243 -23.14 -3.16 4.19
N ILE A 244 -22.24 -2.23 3.87
CA ILE A 244 -20.85 -2.54 3.55
C ILE A 244 -20.08 -2.72 4.85
N ARG A 245 -19.31 -3.79 4.95
CA ARG A 245 -18.45 -4.03 6.10
C ARG A 245 -17.05 -3.51 5.83
N LEU A 246 -16.60 -2.51 6.58
CA LEU A 246 -15.21 -2.09 6.58
C LEU A 246 -14.35 -3.12 7.32
N ILE A 247 -13.31 -3.59 6.64
CA ILE A 247 -12.31 -4.54 7.16
C ILE A 247 -10.91 -4.06 6.78
N HIS A 248 -9.89 -4.65 7.37
CA HIS A 248 -8.51 -4.47 6.93
C HIS A 248 -7.90 -5.79 6.42
N PHE A 249 -6.75 -5.76 5.80
CA PHE A 249 -6.13 -6.97 5.24
C PHE A 249 -5.90 -8.10 6.24
N GLY A 250 -5.64 -7.78 7.51
CA GLY A 250 -5.46 -8.78 8.55
C GLY A 250 -6.74 -9.57 8.91
N ASP A 251 -7.90 -9.15 8.41
CA ASP A 251 -9.19 -9.84 8.60
C ASP A 251 -9.46 -10.90 7.51
N LEU A 252 -8.62 -10.94 6.46
CA LEU A 252 -8.65 -11.98 5.44
C LEU A 252 -8.06 -13.28 6.00
#